data_1da3c3845da1f016f1ea5607590479e2
#
_entry.id   1da3c3845da1f016f1ea5607590479e2
#
_cell.length_a   1.000
_cell.length_b   1.000
_cell.length_c   1.000
_cell.angle_alpha   90.00
_cell.angle_beta   90.00
_cell.angle_gamma   90.00
#
_symmetry.space_group_name_H-M   'P 1'
#
loop_
_entity.id
_entity.type
_entity.pdbx_description
1 polymer ?
#
loop_
_entity_poly.entity_id
_entity_poly.type
_entity_poly.pdbx_seq_one_letter_code
_entity_poly.pdbx_strand_id
1 'polypeptide(L)'
;MTRWRLDISYDGANFSGWARQPHLRTVQGELETWIPRVLRLDHPTPLTVAGRTDSGVHARGQVAHVDLPDGLDPRADLHRRLPRVLDPDLVVREITAVS
;
A
#
# COMPACT_ATOMS: atom_id res chain seq x y z
N MET A 1 16.06 9.32 -1.76
CA MET A 1 15.11 8.25 -1.42
C MET A 1 15.21 7.10 -2.39
N THR A 2 14.88 5.89 -1.94
CA THR A 2 14.86 4.69 -2.78
C THR A 2 13.40 4.36 -3.13
N ARG A 3 13.15 4.10 -4.40
CA ARG A 3 11.82 3.73 -4.86
C ARG A 3 11.60 2.22 -4.73
N TRP A 4 10.46 1.85 -4.18
CA TRP A 4 10.04 0.46 -4.02
C TRP A 4 8.74 0.22 -4.79
N ARG A 5 8.65 -0.95 -5.41
CA ARG A 5 7.44 -1.43 -6.08
C ARG A 5 6.68 -2.34 -5.13
N LEU A 6 5.38 -2.11 -5.01
CA LEU A 6 4.47 -2.94 -4.23
C LEU A 6 3.51 -3.64 -5.19
N ASP A 7 3.46 -4.97 -5.11
CA ASP A 7 2.46 -5.77 -5.80
C ASP A 7 1.33 -6.07 -4.83
N ILE A 8 0.13 -5.58 -5.13
CA ILE A 8 -0.98 -5.51 -4.19
C ILE A 8 -2.17 -6.26 -4.77
N SER A 9 -2.86 -7.03 -3.94
CA SER A 9 -4.16 -7.59 -4.30
C SER A 9 -5.20 -7.22 -3.26
N TYR A 10 -6.43 -7.01 -3.69
CA TYR A 10 -7.52 -6.68 -2.79
C TYR A 10 -8.87 -7.09 -3.35
N ASP A 11 -9.77 -7.40 -2.40
CA ASP A 11 -11.19 -7.59 -2.67
C ASP A 11 -11.84 -6.21 -2.53
N GLY A 12 -12.32 -5.65 -3.62
CA GLY A 12 -12.85 -4.29 -3.66
C GLY A 12 -14.24 -4.11 -3.06
N ALA A 13 -14.89 -5.18 -2.58
CA ALA A 13 -16.28 -5.12 -2.13
C ALA A 13 -16.50 -4.08 -1.02
N ASN A 14 -15.54 -3.93 -0.11
CA ASN A 14 -15.63 -3.02 1.02
C ASN A 14 -14.75 -1.78 0.88
N PHE A 15 -14.26 -1.50 -0.32
CA PHE A 15 -13.46 -0.33 -0.61
C PHE A 15 -14.20 0.64 -1.51
N SER A 16 -14.03 1.93 -1.26
CA SER A 16 -14.51 3.01 -2.13
C SER A 16 -13.48 3.35 -3.22
N GLY A 17 -12.93 2.31 -3.85
CA GLY A 17 -11.92 2.43 -4.90
C GLY A 17 -10.50 2.52 -4.39
N TRP A 18 -9.56 2.79 -5.30
CA TRP A 18 -8.15 2.94 -4.98
C TRP A 18 -7.84 4.28 -4.32
N ALA A 19 -8.27 5.37 -4.95
CA ALA A 19 -7.82 6.71 -4.63
C ALA A 19 -8.31 7.16 -3.26
N ARG A 20 -7.40 7.71 -2.46
CA ARG A 20 -7.71 8.23 -1.13
C ARG A 20 -8.77 9.30 -1.17
N GLN A 21 -9.79 9.17 -0.32
CA GLN A 21 -10.90 10.11 -0.18
C GLN A 21 -11.20 10.32 1.30
N PRO A 22 -11.57 11.56 1.71
CA PRO A 22 -11.93 11.82 3.11
C PRO A 22 -13.10 10.96 3.55
N HIS A 23 -13.00 10.39 4.74
CA HIS A 23 -14.06 9.60 5.38
C HIS A 23 -14.49 8.33 4.65
N LEU A 24 -13.77 7.92 3.60
CA LEU A 24 -14.05 6.70 2.88
C LEU A 24 -12.90 5.71 3.02
N ARG A 25 -13.23 4.43 3.07
CA ARG A 25 -12.24 3.37 3.10
C ARG A 25 -11.75 3.11 1.67
N THR A 26 -10.49 3.44 1.40
CA THR A 26 -9.86 3.24 0.09
C THR A 26 -8.56 2.46 0.26
N VAL A 27 -8.12 1.79 -0.81
CA VAL A 27 -6.88 1.00 -0.77
C VAL A 27 -5.68 1.90 -0.49
N GLN A 28 -5.58 3.01 -1.21
CA GLN A 28 -4.51 3.99 -1.01
C GLN A 28 -4.53 4.56 0.42
N GLY A 29 -5.71 4.92 0.92
CA GLY A 29 -5.84 5.48 2.26
C GLY A 29 -5.38 4.52 3.35
N GLU A 30 -5.75 3.25 3.25
CA GLU A 30 -5.32 2.23 4.20
C GLU A 30 -3.80 2.04 4.18
N LEU A 31 -3.21 1.90 3.00
CA LEU A 31 -1.77 1.69 2.87
C LEU A 31 -0.98 2.92 3.32
N GLU A 32 -1.42 4.12 2.95
CA GLU A 32 -0.74 5.36 3.35
C GLU A 32 -0.88 5.65 4.85
N THR A 33 -1.88 5.08 5.50
CA THR A 33 -2.02 5.16 6.95
C THR A 33 -1.04 4.22 7.66
N TRP A 34 -0.95 2.98 7.20
CA TRP A 34 -0.22 1.95 7.94
C TRP A 34 1.25 1.78 7.55
N ILE A 35 1.63 2.03 6.31
CA ILE A 35 3.03 1.88 5.89
C ILE A 35 3.98 2.74 6.74
N PRO A 36 3.75 4.06 6.89
CA PRO A 36 4.66 4.85 7.72
C PRO A 36 4.64 4.43 9.19
N ARG A 37 3.50 4.00 9.71
CA ARG A 37 3.42 3.53 11.10
C ARG A 37 4.18 2.25 11.33
N VAL A 38 4.03 1.29 10.43
CA VAL A 38 4.73 0.00 10.50
C VAL A 38 6.25 0.19 10.38
N LEU A 39 6.68 1.11 9.54
CA LEU A 39 8.10 1.42 9.33
C LEU A 39 8.65 2.45 10.31
N ARG A 40 7.81 2.98 11.20
CA ARG A 40 8.18 3.99 12.21
C ARG A 40 8.76 5.26 11.59
N LEU A 41 8.13 5.71 10.51
CA LEU A 41 8.51 6.95 9.85
C LEU A 41 7.70 8.11 10.42
N ASP A 42 8.32 9.30 10.44
CA ASP A 42 7.70 10.53 10.94
C ASP A 42 7.14 11.40 9.81
N HIS A 43 7.06 10.86 8.60
CA HIS A 43 6.56 11.56 7.42
C HIS A 43 5.65 10.66 6.61
N PRO A 44 4.74 11.23 5.77
CA PRO A 44 3.87 10.44 4.90
C PRO A 44 4.67 9.70 3.83
N THR A 45 4.08 8.59 3.35
CA THR A 45 4.63 7.78 2.27
C THR A 45 3.59 7.67 1.15
N PRO A 46 3.41 8.73 0.35
CA PRO A 46 2.39 8.70 -0.71
C PRO A 46 2.70 7.62 -1.74
N LEU A 47 1.65 6.97 -2.22
CA LEU A 47 1.74 5.92 -3.23
C LEU A 47 1.40 6.48 -4.61
N THR A 48 2.14 6.01 -5.61
CA THR A 48 1.87 6.31 -7.01
C THR A 48 1.42 5.04 -7.73
N VAL A 49 0.37 5.13 -8.52
CA VAL A 49 -0.17 3.98 -9.26
C VAL A 49 -0.47 4.40 -10.70
N ALA A 50 -0.24 3.48 -11.66
CA ALA A 50 -0.49 3.77 -13.08
C ALA A 50 -1.97 3.78 -13.43
N GLY A 51 -2.77 2.90 -12.80
CA GLY A 51 -4.21 2.82 -13.00
C GLY A 51 -4.95 2.79 -11.68
N ARG A 52 -6.14 3.39 -11.65
CA ARG A 52 -6.99 3.41 -10.47
C ARG A 52 -8.20 2.53 -10.68
N THR A 53 -8.70 1.93 -9.59
CA THR A 53 -9.95 1.17 -9.61
C THR A 53 -11.06 1.96 -8.95
N ASP A 54 -12.28 1.74 -9.44
CA ASP A 54 -13.48 2.34 -8.85
C ASP A 54 -13.98 1.53 -7.64
N SER A 55 -14.97 2.05 -6.95
CA SER A 55 -15.58 1.37 -5.81
C SER A 55 -16.10 -0.01 -6.21
N GLY A 56 -15.81 -1.01 -5.38
CA GLY A 56 -16.24 -2.38 -5.59
C GLY A 56 -15.42 -3.21 -6.57
N VAL A 57 -14.44 -2.60 -7.23
CA VAL A 57 -13.59 -3.32 -8.19
C VAL A 57 -12.48 -4.07 -7.47
N HIS A 58 -12.31 -5.34 -7.83
CA HIS A 58 -11.26 -6.19 -7.28
C HIS A 58 -9.97 -6.03 -8.08
N ALA A 59 -8.83 -6.24 -7.44
CA ALA A 59 -7.54 -6.30 -8.13
C ALA A 59 -6.70 -7.45 -7.56
N ARG A 60 -6.04 -8.18 -8.45
CA ARG A 60 -5.11 -9.27 -8.09
C ARG A 60 -3.65 -8.89 -8.26
N GLY A 61 -3.35 -7.88 -9.04
CA GLY A 61 -1.98 -7.50 -9.36
C GLY A 61 -1.81 -6.00 -9.56
N GLN A 62 -2.43 -5.19 -8.72
CA GLN A 62 -2.22 -3.75 -8.77
C GLN A 62 -0.80 -3.43 -8.35
N VAL A 63 -0.12 -2.58 -9.12
CA VAL A 63 1.25 -2.15 -8.85
C VAL A 63 1.24 -0.70 -8.37
N ALA A 64 1.87 -0.46 -7.24
CA ALA A 64 2.09 0.89 -6.73
C ALA A 64 3.57 1.10 -6.43
N HIS A 65 4.00 2.34 -6.42
CA HIS A 65 5.36 2.73 -6.05
C HIS A 65 5.34 3.64 -4.84
N VAL A 66 6.35 3.47 -4.00
CA VAL A 66 6.55 4.30 -2.81
C VAL A 66 8.04 4.64 -2.69
N ASP A 67 8.33 5.89 -2.32
CA ASP A 67 9.69 6.34 -2.07
C ASP A 67 9.94 6.31 -0.56
N LEU A 68 10.99 5.59 -0.15
CA LEU A 68 11.36 5.40 1.24
C LEU A 68 12.80 5.88 1.48
N PRO A 69 13.17 6.21 2.73
CA PRO A 69 14.54 6.64 3.04
C PRO A 69 15.58 5.64 2.59
N ASP A 70 16.71 6.14 2.11
CA ASP A 70 17.84 5.29 1.73
C ASP A 70 18.34 4.51 2.96
N GLY A 71 18.76 3.27 2.72
CA GLY A 71 19.25 2.39 3.77
C GLY A 71 18.13 1.64 4.52
N LEU A 72 16.87 1.96 4.28
CA LEU A 72 15.75 1.24 4.85
C LEU A 72 15.32 0.11 3.92
N ASP A 73 15.29 -1.11 4.45
CA ASP A 73 14.70 -2.26 3.75
C ASP A 73 13.33 -2.54 4.35
N PRO A 74 12.24 -2.24 3.63
CA PRO A 74 10.89 -2.38 4.18
C PRO A 74 10.34 -3.80 4.14
N ARG A 75 11.00 -4.73 3.45
CA ARG A 75 10.42 -6.02 3.09
C ARG A 75 9.98 -6.84 4.30
N ALA A 76 10.88 -7.04 5.26
CA ALA A 76 10.58 -7.87 6.43
C ALA A 76 9.46 -7.27 7.29
N ASP A 77 9.54 -5.97 7.56
CA ASP A 77 8.56 -5.30 8.42
C ASP A 77 7.18 -5.24 7.78
N LEU A 78 7.10 -4.90 6.49
CA LEU A 78 5.81 -4.83 5.79
C LEU A 78 5.17 -6.23 5.67
N HIS A 79 5.94 -7.26 5.31
CA HIS A 79 5.40 -8.62 5.20
C HIS A 79 4.92 -9.16 6.55
N ARG A 80 5.62 -8.86 7.63
CA ARG A 80 5.28 -9.37 8.95
C ARG A 80 4.18 -8.57 9.63
N ARG A 81 4.18 -7.25 9.49
CA ARG A 81 3.32 -6.37 10.31
C ARG A 81 2.06 -5.90 9.60
N LEU A 82 2.08 -5.68 8.28
CA LEU A 82 0.88 -5.24 7.59
C LEU A 82 -0.30 -6.19 7.75
N PRO A 83 -0.12 -7.53 7.67
CA PRO A 83 -1.25 -8.44 7.87
C PRO A 83 -1.89 -8.38 9.26
N ARG A 84 -1.20 -7.79 10.23
CA ARG A 84 -1.73 -7.65 11.60
C ARG A 84 -2.59 -6.40 11.76
N VAL A 85 -2.43 -5.41 10.89
CA VAL A 85 -3.12 -4.12 10.97
C VAL A 85 -4.09 -3.90 9.81
N LEU A 86 -3.92 -4.61 8.71
CA LEU A 86 -4.84 -4.57 7.57
C LEU A 86 -5.85 -5.71 7.69
N ASP A 87 -7.08 -5.46 7.23
CA ASP A 87 -8.06 -6.53 7.09
C ASP A 87 -7.63 -7.51 5.98
N PRO A 88 -8.10 -8.76 6.01
CA PRO A 88 -7.68 -9.78 5.03
C PRO A 88 -8.01 -9.45 3.58
N ASP A 89 -8.88 -8.48 3.32
CA ASP A 89 -9.26 -8.08 1.98
C ASP A 89 -8.22 -7.20 1.26
N LEU A 90 -7.10 -6.90 1.93
CA LEU A 90 -6.01 -6.10 1.35
C LEU A 90 -4.67 -6.76 1.71
N VAL A 91 -3.92 -7.15 0.69
CA VAL A 91 -2.64 -7.85 0.85
C VAL A 91 -1.57 -7.20 -0.02
N VAL A 92 -0.42 -6.87 0.58
CA VAL A 92 0.79 -6.53 -0.16
C VAL A 92 1.55 -7.83 -0.38
N ARG A 93 1.60 -8.29 -1.64
CA ARG A 93 2.14 -9.61 -1.98
C ARG A 93 3.64 -9.61 -2.13
N GLU A 94 4.18 -8.64 -2.84
CA GLU A 94 5.62 -8.53 -3.08
C GLU A 94 6.08 -7.09 -2.96
N ILE A 95 7.32 -6.94 -2.54
CA ILE A 95 7.98 -5.65 -2.35
C ILE A 95 9.36 -5.75 -2.98
N THR A 96 9.61 -4.91 -4.01
CA THR A 96 10.84 -5.01 -4.81
C THR A 96 11.46 -3.62 -4.96
N ALA A 97 12.78 -3.55 -4.79
CA ALA A 97 13.50 -2.30 -5.05
C ALA A 97 13.49 -2.01 -6.55
N VAL A 98 13.26 -0.76 -6.90
CA VAL A 98 13.29 -0.30 -8.30
C VAL A 98 14.66 0.31 -8.56
N SER A 99 15.34 -0.21 -9.57
CA SER A 99 16.64 0.31 -9.98
C SER A 99 16.49 1.49 -10.95
#